data_1d9c56311b3ef2ce2031e2b059a91dcb
#
_entry.id   1d9c56311b3ef2ce2031e2b059a91dcb
#
_cell.length_a   1.000
_cell.length_b   1.000
_cell.length_c   1.000
_cell.angle_alpha   90.00
_cell.angle_beta   90.00
_cell.angle_gamma   90.00
#
_symmetry.space_group_name_H-M   'P 1'
#
loop_
_entity.id
_entity.type
_entity.pdbx_description
1 polymer ?
#
loop_
_entity_poly.entity_id
_entity_poly.type
_entity_poly.pdbx_seq_one_letter_code
_entity_poly.pdbx_strand_id
1 'polypeptide(L)'
;MKTVTQALETHLNTEKSFTSCDLFELRLANGNTYYYADTDCDVTWDGRTYLHDALLIKRQQIKLQSQVAVDTLTVTIYTDRDHAADMIESTPVLAAAHSGLLDGAKMYLKRCFFRTSDGLPSVTAIGAVSLFGGDVEIKSSGGIKLELTIKAKTQGLSQEFPRRKYYPEGCYTTSGGTVISTGTTNDTCLIAPFVPRKEVLM
;
A
#
# COMPACT_ATOMS: atom_id res chain seq x y z
N MET A 1 9.74 11.38 11.00
CA MET A 1 10.87 10.69 11.60
C MET A 1 10.40 9.28 11.94
N LYS A 2 11.10 8.22 11.53
CA LYS A 2 10.70 6.85 11.88
C LYS A 2 11.06 6.60 13.34
N THR A 3 10.11 6.12 14.12
CA THR A 3 10.33 5.76 15.54
C THR A 3 11.09 4.44 15.59
N VAL A 4 12.23 4.46 16.25
CA VAL A 4 13.11 3.31 16.47
C VAL A 4 13.19 3.09 17.98
N THR A 5 13.17 1.86 18.45
CA THR A 5 13.37 1.54 19.84
C THR A 5 14.82 1.81 20.25
N GLN A 6 15.05 2.29 21.48
CA GLN A 6 16.40 2.57 21.96
C GLN A 6 17.33 1.35 21.87
N ALA A 7 16.79 0.15 22.09
CA ALA A 7 17.54 -1.10 21.95
C ALA A 7 18.06 -1.30 20.52
N LEU A 8 17.22 -1.03 19.50
CA LEU A 8 17.60 -1.13 18.09
C LEU A 8 18.60 -0.05 17.70
N GLU A 9 18.40 1.18 18.18
CA GLU A 9 19.32 2.29 17.94
C GLU A 9 20.72 1.98 18.48
N THR A 10 20.80 1.49 19.71
CA THR A 10 22.06 1.07 20.32
C THR A 10 22.73 -0.05 19.51
N HIS A 11 21.94 -1.05 19.09
CA HIS A 11 22.45 -2.17 18.30
C HIS A 11 23.03 -1.69 16.95
N LEU A 12 22.31 -0.86 16.22
CA LEU A 12 22.74 -0.35 14.91
C LEU A 12 23.98 0.56 15.01
N ASN A 13 24.17 1.24 16.15
CA ASN A 13 25.33 2.10 16.38
C ASN A 13 26.57 1.33 16.87
N THR A 14 26.37 0.16 17.49
CA THR A 14 27.46 -0.60 18.12
C THR A 14 27.96 -1.73 17.23
N GLU A 15 27.07 -2.42 16.56
CA GLU A 15 27.40 -3.58 15.75
C GLU A 15 27.82 -3.18 14.34
N LYS A 16 28.92 -3.81 13.87
CA LYS A 16 29.43 -3.60 12.50
C LYS A 16 28.70 -4.46 11.46
N SER A 17 28.07 -5.55 11.91
CA SER A 17 27.29 -6.46 11.07
C SER A 17 25.98 -6.79 11.76
N PHE A 18 24.91 -6.88 10.99
CA PHE A 18 23.59 -7.25 11.48
C PHE A 18 22.85 -8.09 10.44
N THR A 19 22.03 -8.98 10.93
CA THR A 19 21.09 -9.74 10.11
C THR A 19 19.73 -9.06 10.14
N SER A 20 19.10 -8.95 9.00
CA SER A 20 17.77 -8.34 8.89
C SER A 20 16.91 -9.13 7.92
N CYS A 21 15.61 -9.15 8.18
CA CYS A 21 14.60 -9.67 7.26
C CYS A 21 13.47 -8.67 7.06
N ASP A 22 12.71 -8.86 6.00
CA ASP A 22 11.52 -8.07 5.74
C ASP A 22 10.28 -8.82 6.24
N LEU A 23 9.44 -8.11 6.98
CA LEU A 23 8.18 -8.60 7.54
C LEU A 23 7.01 -7.94 6.82
N PHE A 24 6.08 -8.73 6.36
CA PHE A 24 4.89 -8.28 5.66
C PHE A 24 3.65 -8.52 6.52
N GLU A 25 2.82 -7.50 6.65
CA GLU A 25 1.54 -7.56 7.32
C GLU A 25 0.45 -7.23 6.29
N LEU A 26 -0.32 -8.24 5.90
CA LEU A 26 -1.44 -8.11 4.97
C LEU A 26 -2.75 -8.04 5.75
N ARG A 27 -3.44 -6.92 5.67
CA ARG A 27 -4.75 -6.70 6.27
C ARG A 27 -5.81 -6.71 5.18
N LEU A 28 -6.71 -7.65 5.24
CA LEU A 28 -7.84 -7.71 4.33
C LEU A 28 -8.94 -6.74 4.75
N ALA A 29 -9.82 -6.41 3.80
CA ALA A 29 -10.96 -5.51 4.04
C ALA A 29 -11.96 -6.06 5.06
N ASN A 30 -12.05 -7.39 5.21
CA ASN A 30 -12.90 -8.07 6.19
C ASN A 30 -12.36 -8.01 7.64
N GLY A 31 -11.15 -7.42 7.85
CA GLY A 31 -10.52 -7.27 9.16
C GLY A 31 -9.48 -8.34 9.50
N ASN A 32 -9.39 -9.42 8.74
CA ASN A 32 -8.39 -10.46 8.96
C ASN A 32 -7.00 -9.93 8.60
N THR A 33 -5.99 -10.34 9.38
CA THR A 33 -4.62 -9.91 9.21
C THR A 33 -3.69 -11.12 9.15
N TYR A 34 -2.83 -11.16 8.15
CA TYR A 34 -1.86 -12.22 7.91
C TYR A 34 -0.45 -11.66 8.01
N TYR A 35 0.46 -12.47 8.52
CA TYR A 35 1.83 -12.09 8.84
C TYR A 35 2.80 -13.02 8.12
N TYR A 36 3.66 -12.47 7.27
CA TYR A 36 4.63 -13.21 6.48
C TYR A 36 6.03 -12.65 6.66
N ALA A 37 7.03 -13.51 6.59
CA ALA A 37 8.44 -13.13 6.68
C ALA A 37 9.22 -13.59 5.45
N ASP A 38 10.11 -12.72 4.95
CA ASP A 38 11.08 -13.06 3.90
C ASP A 38 12.37 -13.55 4.55
N THR A 39 12.33 -14.77 5.08
CA THR A 39 13.44 -15.43 5.79
C THR A 39 13.20 -16.93 5.84
N ASP A 40 14.19 -17.69 6.28
CA ASP A 40 14.16 -19.17 6.32
C ASP A 40 13.54 -19.73 7.61
N CYS A 41 13.05 -18.90 8.52
CA CYS A 41 12.41 -19.32 9.78
C CYS A 41 11.34 -18.35 10.22
N ASP A 42 10.39 -18.83 11.04
CA ASP A 42 9.37 -17.99 11.63
C ASP A 42 9.95 -16.94 12.54
N VAL A 43 9.44 -15.73 12.46
CA VAL A 43 9.89 -14.58 13.25
C VAL A 43 8.80 -14.14 14.19
N THR A 44 9.10 -14.08 15.48
CA THR A 44 8.20 -13.50 16.47
C THR A 44 8.57 -12.03 16.70
N TRP A 45 7.63 -11.14 16.45
CA TRP A 45 7.75 -9.71 16.70
C TRP A 45 6.44 -9.12 17.19
N ASP A 46 6.51 -8.31 18.25
CA ASP A 46 5.34 -7.61 18.82
C ASP A 46 4.17 -8.54 19.17
N GLY A 47 4.49 -9.72 19.75
CA GLY A 47 3.50 -10.73 20.13
C GLY A 47 2.83 -11.46 18.96
N ARG A 48 3.36 -11.32 17.74
CA ARG A 48 2.84 -11.94 16.51
C ARG A 48 3.90 -12.81 15.87
N THR A 49 3.48 -13.92 15.30
CA THR A 49 4.37 -14.81 14.54
C THR A 49 4.20 -14.53 13.05
N TYR A 50 5.30 -14.22 12.41
CA TYR A 50 5.40 -14.03 10.96
C TYR A 50 5.89 -15.33 10.34
N LEU A 51 5.07 -15.92 9.47
CA LEU A 51 5.32 -17.21 8.86
C LEU A 51 6.28 -17.06 7.67
N HIS A 52 7.31 -17.89 7.64
CA HIS A 52 8.31 -17.90 6.57
C HIS A 52 7.87 -18.73 5.35
N ASP A 53 7.13 -19.79 5.60
CA ASP A 53 6.80 -20.84 4.63
C ASP A 53 5.36 -20.69 4.05
N ALA A 54 4.62 -19.66 4.45
CA ALA A 54 3.24 -19.52 4.01
C ALA A 54 3.10 -18.88 2.61
N LEU A 55 3.98 -17.96 2.25
CA LEU A 55 4.01 -17.32 0.94
C LEU A 55 5.44 -16.92 0.58
N LEU A 56 5.89 -17.29 -0.60
CA LEU A 56 7.16 -16.79 -1.14
C LEU A 56 6.98 -15.37 -1.68
N ILE A 57 7.33 -14.39 -0.86
CA ILE A 57 7.15 -12.98 -1.16
C ILE A 57 8.50 -12.35 -1.48
N LYS A 58 8.59 -11.67 -2.62
CA LYS A 58 9.73 -10.83 -2.98
C LYS A 58 9.27 -9.40 -3.26
N ARG A 59 9.97 -8.44 -2.71
CA ARG A 59 9.72 -7.04 -2.99
C ARG A 59 10.77 -6.43 -3.91
N GLN A 60 10.36 -5.44 -4.67
CA GLN A 60 11.25 -4.55 -5.39
C GLN A 60 11.70 -3.38 -4.49
N GLN A 61 12.55 -2.53 -5.03
CA GLN A 61 12.94 -1.30 -4.34
C GLN A 61 11.75 -0.39 -4.10
N ILE A 62 11.73 0.26 -2.94
CA ILE A 62 10.74 1.28 -2.62
C ILE A 62 11.07 2.51 -3.47
N LYS A 63 10.13 2.93 -4.30
CA LYS A 63 10.25 4.15 -5.10
C LYS A 63 9.68 5.30 -4.30
N LEU A 64 10.56 6.13 -3.76
CA LEU A 64 10.21 7.39 -3.10
C LEU A 64 10.45 8.51 -4.10
N GLN A 65 9.46 9.37 -4.28
CA GLN A 65 9.56 10.50 -5.19
C GLN A 65 9.56 11.80 -4.38
N SER A 66 10.44 12.72 -4.73
CA SER A 66 10.49 14.05 -4.10
C SER A 66 9.44 15.02 -4.66
N GLN A 67 8.75 14.64 -5.72
CA GLN A 67 7.66 15.39 -6.32
C GLN A 67 6.33 14.98 -5.69
N VAL A 68 5.25 15.72 -6.01
CA VAL A 68 3.88 15.36 -5.62
C VAL A 68 3.44 14.15 -6.45
N ALA A 69 3.98 12.99 -6.11
CA ALA A 69 3.65 11.72 -6.74
C ALA A 69 3.44 10.66 -5.65
N VAL A 70 2.67 9.64 -5.97
CA VAL A 70 2.36 8.57 -5.02
C VAL A 70 3.54 7.62 -4.95
N ASP A 71 4.09 7.47 -3.75
CA ASP A 71 5.11 6.46 -3.50
C ASP A 71 4.53 5.06 -3.69
N THR A 72 5.27 4.21 -4.36
CA THR A 72 4.83 2.85 -4.70
C THR A 72 5.86 1.81 -4.31
N LEU A 73 5.37 0.63 -3.93
CA LEU A 73 6.15 -0.56 -3.72
C LEU A 73 5.54 -1.72 -4.50
N THR A 74 6.31 -2.36 -5.34
CA THR A 74 5.89 -3.59 -6.03
C THR A 74 6.33 -4.80 -5.23
N VAL A 75 5.40 -5.71 -4.99
CA VAL A 75 5.62 -6.99 -4.31
C VAL A 75 5.18 -8.10 -5.25
N THR A 76 6.01 -9.12 -5.39
CA THR A 76 5.70 -10.31 -6.17
C THR A 76 5.55 -11.49 -5.23
N ILE A 77 4.43 -12.16 -5.29
CA ILE A 77 4.16 -13.42 -4.59
C ILE A 77 4.30 -14.53 -5.63
N TYR A 78 5.15 -15.49 -5.32
CA TYR A 78 5.30 -16.68 -6.15
C TYR A 78 4.47 -17.80 -5.53
N THR A 79 3.70 -18.46 -6.37
CA THR A 79 2.86 -19.60 -5.96
C THR A 79 3.44 -20.86 -6.52
N ASP A 80 3.56 -21.87 -5.69
CA ASP A 80 3.90 -23.22 -6.11
C ASP A 80 2.62 -24.07 -6.12
N ARG A 81 2.40 -24.80 -7.20
CA ARG A 81 1.22 -25.63 -7.38
C ARG A 81 1.10 -26.74 -6.33
N ASP A 82 2.26 -27.19 -5.85
CA ASP A 82 2.36 -28.32 -4.92
C ASP A 82 2.48 -27.87 -3.45
N HIS A 83 2.56 -26.55 -3.20
CA HIS A 83 2.72 -25.98 -1.86
C HIS A 83 1.35 -25.69 -1.24
N ALA A 84 0.95 -26.50 -0.27
CA ALA A 84 -0.36 -26.40 0.41
C ALA A 84 -0.54 -25.11 1.23
N ALA A 85 0.54 -24.37 1.48
CA ALA A 85 0.54 -23.16 2.30
C ALA A 85 0.25 -21.87 1.50
N ASP A 86 0.28 -21.91 0.16
CA ASP A 86 0.01 -20.74 -0.70
C ASP A 86 -1.47 -20.32 -0.68
N MET A 87 -2.00 -20.09 0.53
CA MET A 87 -3.41 -19.77 0.75
C MET A 87 -3.60 -18.51 1.56
N ILE A 88 -4.60 -17.73 1.18
CA ILE A 88 -5.15 -16.63 1.97
C ILE A 88 -6.62 -17.01 2.30
N GLU A 89 -6.97 -17.10 3.58
CA GLU A 89 -8.32 -17.55 4.01
C GLU A 89 -8.77 -18.90 3.39
N SER A 90 -7.89 -19.88 3.36
CA SER A 90 -8.16 -21.18 2.73
C SER A 90 -8.44 -21.11 1.23
N THR A 91 -8.14 -19.98 0.60
CA THR A 91 -8.27 -19.79 -0.85
C THR A 91 -6.88 -19.68 -1.46
N PRO A 92 -6.56 -20.41 -2.54
CA PRO A 92 -5.29 -20.25 -3.24
C PRO A 92 -5.05 -18.80 -3.64
N VAL A 93 -3.82 -18.31 -3.51
CA VAL A 93 -3.47 -16.89 -3.68
C VAL A 93 -3.93 -16.31 -5.02
N LEU A 94 -3.77 -17.06 -6.12
CA LEU A 94 -4.24 -16.62 -7.43
C LEU A 94 -5.77 -16.55 -7.51
N ALA A 95 -6.46 -17.51 -6.90
CA ALA A 95 -7.93 -17.48 -6.81
C ALA A 95 -8.42 -16.34 -5.93
N ALA A 96 -7.73 -16.06 -4.82
CA ALA A 96 -8.01 -14.92 -3.94
C ALA A 96 -7.88 -13.58 -4.70
N ALA A 97 -6.88 -13.47 -5.58
CA ALA A 97 -6.70 -12.28 -6.42
C ALA A 97 -7.86 -12.10 -7.43
N HIS A 98 -8.38 -13.18 -8.00
CA HIS A 98 -9.47 -13.11 -8.98
C HIS A 98 -10.87 -13.00 -8.33
N SER A 99 -11.03 -13.48 -7.10
CA SER A 99 -12.31 -13.43 -6.37
C SER A 99 -12.61 -12.08 -5.73
N GLY A 100 -11.64 -11.12 -5.77
CA GLY A 100 -11.79 -9.84 -5.10
C GLY A 100 -11.48 -9.87 -3.60
N LEU A 101 -10.94 -10.96 -3.06
CA LEU A 101 -10.58 -11.06 -1.65
C LEU A 101 -9.51 -10.04 -1.24
N LEU A 102 -8.67 -9.62 -2.19
CA LEU A 102 -7.64 -8.62 -1.99
C LEU A 102 -8.12 -7.18 -2.22
N ASP A 103 -9.39 -6.97 -2.61
CA ASP A 103 -9.92 -5.64 -2.83
C ASP A 103 -10.02 -4.86 -1.52
N GLY A 104 -9.45 -3.66 -1.52
CA GLY A 104 -9.37 -2.84 -0.32
C GLY A 104 -8.40 -3.34 0.75
N ALA A 105 -7.61 -4.36 0.45
CA ALA A 105 -6.56 -4.83 1.35
C ALA A 105 -5.46 -3.78 1.52
N LYS A 106 -4.76 -3.86 2.65
CA LYS A 106 -3.62 -3.01 2.98
C LYS A 106 -2.41 -3.87 3.29
N MET A 107 -1.25 -3.45 2.81
CA MET A 107 0.00 -4.12 3.13
C MET A 107 0.97 -3.17 3.81
N TYR A 108 1.61 -3.65 4.86
CA TYR A 108 2.65 -2.93 5.60
C TYR A 108 3.93 -3.74 5.56
N LEU A 109 5.02 -3.03 5.28
CA LEU A 109 6.36 -3.59 5.24
C LEU A 109 7.17 -3.05 6.40
N LYS A 110 7.75 -3.95 7.18
CA LYS A 110 8.67 -3.65 8.28
C LYS A 110 9.99 -4.36 8.01
N ARG A 111 11.11 -3.77 8.41
CA ARG A 111 12.39 -4.44 8.45
C ARG A 111 12.74 -4.77 9.88
N CYS A 112 12.97 -6.04 10.14
CA CYS A 112 13.33 -6.57 11.43
C CYS A 112 14.82 -6.83 11.50
N PHE A 113 15.43 -6.60 12.68
CA PHE A 113 16.86 -6.77 12.93
C PHE A 113 17.08 -7.77 14.04
N PHE A 114 18.10 -8.59 13.87
CA PHE A 114 18.46 -9.68 14.79
C PHE A 114 19.87 -9.54 15.27
N ARG A 115 20.14 -10.05 16.48
CA ARG A 115 21.50 -10.27 16.94
C ARG A 115 22.08 -11.50 16.25
N THR A 116 23.33 -11.40 15.90
CA THR A 116 24.11 -12.54 15.47
C THR A 116 24.92 -13.03 16.65
N SER A 117 24.59 -14.18 17.22
CA SER A 117 25.36 -14.84 18.25
C SER A 117 25.90 -16.15 17.66
N ASP A 118 27.19 -16.39 17.85
CA ASP A 118 27.88 -17.59 17.37
C ASP A 118 27.74 -17.84 15.85
N GLY A 119 27.65 -16.75 15.06
CA GLY A 119 27.48 -16.82 13.62
C GLY A 119 26.08 -17.15 13.14
N LEU A 120 25.12 -17.37 14.03
CA LEU A 120 23.74 -17.65 13.71
C LEU A 120 22.82 -16.48 14.11
N PRO A 121 21.85 -16.12 13.26
CA PRO A 121 20.87 -15.10 13.63
C PRO A 121 19.96 -15.64 14.75
N SER A 122 19.69 -14.79 15.74
CA SER A 122 18.71 -15.12 16.78
C SER A 122 17.29 -15.06 16.18
N VAL A 123 16.44 -15.99 16.58
CA VAL A 123 15.00 -16.00 16.16
C VAL A 123 14.24 -14.83 16.80
N THR A 124 14.78 -14.25 17.87
CA THR A 124 14.17 -13.12 18.57
C THR A 124 14.67 -11.80 17.99
N ALA A 125 13.75 -11.01 17.48
CA ALA A 125 14.05 -9.70 16.95
C ALA A 125 14.44 -8.70 18.04
N ILE A 126 15.43 -7.86 17.77
CA ILE A 126 15.81 -6.74 18.62
C ILE A 126 14.86 -5.57 18.42
N GLY A 127 14.46 -5.36 17.21
CA GLY A 127 13.59 -4.28 16.81
C GLY A 127 13.21 -4.32 15.34
N ALA A 128 12.16 -3.61 15.01
CA ALA A 128 11.72 -3.46 13.63
C ALA A 128 11.48 -2.00 13.27
N VAL A 129 11.74 -1.66 12.01
CA VAL A 129 11.50 -0.34 11.43
C VAL A 129 10.42 -0.44 10.37
N SER A 130 9.38 0.36 10.49
CA SER A 130 8.37 0.47 9.42
C SER A 130 8.98 1.13 8.20
N LEU A 131 9.00 0.44 7.07
CA LEU A 131 9.56 0.94 5.82
C LEU A 131 8.48 1.57 4.94
N PHE A 132 7.37 0.87 4.74
CA PHE A 132 6.32 1.26 3.81
C PHE A 132 4.97 0.73 4.25
N GLY A 133 3.88 1.34 3.76
CA GLY A 133 2.54 0.83 3.97
C GLY A 133 1.53 1.58 3.11
N GLY A 134 0.55 0.86 2.62
CA GLY A 134 -0.46 1.44 1.75
C GLY A 134 -1.52 0.46 1.28
N ASP A 135 -2.33 0.91 0.36
CA ASP A 135 -3.40 0.13 -0.23
C ASP A 135 -2.85 -0.78 -1.33
N VAL A 136 -3.36 -2.01 -1.37
CA VAL A 136 -2.93 -3.05 -2.32
C VAL A 136 -3.74 -2.94 -3.60
N GLU A 137 -3.06 -2.95 -4.73
CA GLU A 137 -3.66 -3.09 -6.05
C GLU A 137 -3.04 -4.28 -6.78
N ILE A 138 -3.84 -5.05 -7.47
CA ILE A 138 -3.36 -6.16 -8.29
C ILE A 138 -2.83 -5.58 -9.61
N LYS A 139 -1.54 -5.74 -9.85
CA LYS A 139 -0.89 -5.30 -11.09
C LYS A 139 -1.02 -6.35 -12.19
N SER A 140 -0.72 -7.60 -11.84
CA SER A 140 -0.89 -8.75 -12.74
C SER A 140 -1.05 -10.02 -11.93
N SER A 141 -1.85 -10.93 -12.43
CA SER A 141 -2.09 -12.25 -11.85
C SER A 141 -2.08 -13.28 -12.98
N GLY A 142 -1.23 -14.29 -12.86
CA GLY A 142 -1.19 -15.37 -13.86
C GLY A 142 0.05 -16.24 -13.77
N GLY A 143 -0.08 -17.45 -14.28
CA GLY A 143 0.97 -18.45 -14.22
C GLY A 143 1.28 -18.86 -12.78
N ILE A 144 2.50 -18.61 -12.34
CA ILE A 144 3.02 -18.95 -11.01
C ILE A 144 3.28 -17.71 -10.14
N LYS A 145 2.82 -16.55 -10.56
CA LYS A 145 3.11 -15.30 -9.83
C LYS A 145 1.92 -14.36 -9.77
N LEU A 146 1.84 -13.65 -8.66
CA LEU A 146 0.95 -12.52 -8.44
C LEU A 146 1.80 -11.28 -8.17
N GLU A 147 1.66 -10.25 -8.99
CA GLU A 147 2.30 -8.96 -8.76
C GLU A 147 1.31 -7.97 -8.17
N LEU A 148 1.67 -7.44 -7.01
CA LEU A 148 0.91 -6.44 -6.29
C LEU A 148 1.65 -5.10 -6.33
N THR A 149 0.92 -4.02 -6.48
CA THR A 149 1.42 -2.66 -6.28
C THR A 149 0.81 -2.09 -5.01
N ILE A 150 1.65 -1.72 -4.06
CA ILE A 150 1.22 -1.07 -2.83
C ILE A 150 1.41 0.43 -3.02
N LYS A 151 0.33 1.19 -2.90
CA LYS A 151 0.32 2.65 -3.02
C LYS A 151 0.23 3.29 -1.64
N ALA A 152 1.11 4.24 -1.37
CA ALA A 152 1.07 4.98 -0.12
C ALA A 152 -0.27 5.73 0.06
N LYS A 153 -0.64 6.00 1.30
CA LYS A 153 -1.88 6.74 1.64
C LYS A 153 -1.94 8.16 1.04
N THR A 154 -0.84 8.66 0.51
CA THR A 154 -0.77 9.93 -0.22
C THR A 154 -1.48 9.89 -1.59
N GLN A 155 -2.03 8.75 -1.99
CA GLN A 155 -2.79 8.61 -3.25
C GLN A 155 -3.91 9.65 -3.39
N GLY A 156 -4.51 10.07 -2.27
CA GLY A 156 -5.52 11.14 -2.27
C GLY A 156 -4.99 12.51 -2.72
N LEU A 157 -3.68 12.75 -2.64
CA LEU A 157 -3.05 14.00 -3.08
C LEU A 157 -2.93 14.12 -4.60
N SER A 158 -2.99 13.01 -5.33
CA SER A 158 -2.93 13.01 -6.80
C SER A 158 -4.31 13.16 -7.46
N GLN A 159 -5.37 13.41 -6.68
CA GLN A 159 -6.67 13.71 -7.24
C GLN A 159 -6.68 15.13 -7.79
N GLU A 160 -7.18 15.27 -9.01
CA GLU A 160 -7.44 16.59 -9.59
C GLU A 160 -8.43 17.33 -8.71
N PHE A 161 -8.06 18.53 -8.27
CA PHE A 161 -8.92 19.40 -7.52
C PHE A 161 -9.07 20.73 -8.28
N PRO A 162 -10.27 21.20 -8.50
CA PRO A 162 -11.57 20.66 -8.09
C PRO A 162 -11.98 19.44 -8.92
N ARG A 163 -12.73 18.50 -8.32
CA ARG A 163 -13.23 17.29 -9.02
C ARG A 163 -14.16 17.60 -10.19
N ARG A 164 -14.73 18.80 -10.22
CA ARG A 164 -15.56 19.28 -11.32
C ARG A 164 -14.70 20.14 -12.25
N LYS A 165 -14.71 19.80 -13.52
CA LYS A 165 -14.12 20.67 -14.55
C LYS A 165 -15.02 21.86 -14.76
N TYR A 166 -14.47 23.05 -14.60
CA TYR A 166 -15.13 24.29 -14.90
C TYR A 166 -14.75 24.72 -16.31
N TYR A 167 -15.75 24.99 -17.10
CA TYR A 167 -15.53 25.48 -18.46
C TYR A 167 -15.63 26.99 -18.46
N PRO A 168 -14.70 27.69 -19.10
CA PRO A 168 -14.71 29.16 -19.08
C PRO A 168 -15.87 29.76 -19.87
N GLU A 169 -16.51 28.96 -20.71
CA GLU A 169 -17.63 29.40 -21.55
C GLU A 169 -18.97 28.92 -20.99
N GLY A 170 -19.52 29.66 -20.04
CA GLY A 170 -20.88 29.49 -19.61
C GLY A 170 -21.12 28.71 -18.34
N CYS A 171 -22.28 28.79 -17.87
CA CYS A 171 -22.83 28.07 -16.73
C CYS A 171 -23.53 26.79 -17.19
N TYR A 172 -23.44 25.77 -16.35
CA TYR A 172 -24.22 24.55 -16.54
C TYR A 172 -25.37 24.54 -15.55
N THR A 173 -26.57 24.35 -16.04
CA THR A 173 -27.74 24.08 -15.21
C THR A 173 -28.23 22.67 -15.46
N THR A 174 -28.75 22.04 -14.41
CA THR A 174 -29.47 20.77 -14.56
C THR A 174 -30.96 21.05 -14.54
N SER A 175 -31.64 20.78 -15.64
CA SER A 175 -33.08 20.73 -15.69
C SER A 175 -33.50 19.30 -16.01
N GLY A 176 -34.23 18.67 -15.09
CA GLY A 176 -34.70 17.31 -15.30
C GLY A 176 -33.57 16.24 -15.54
N GLY A 177 -32.41 16.43 -14.95
CA GLY A 177 -31.26 15.55 -15.10
C GLY A 177 -30.40 15.79 -16.34
N THR A 178 -30.75 16.75 -17.18
CA THR A 178 -29.94 17.11 -18.36
C THR A 178 -29.08 18.34 -18.04
N VAL A 179 -27.80 18.26 -18.34
CA VAL A 179 -26.88 19.40 -18.20
C VAL A 179 -27.06 20.30 -19.42
N ILE A 180 -27.55 21.50 -19.18
CA ILE A 180 -27.75 22.53 -20.22
C ILE A 180 -26.62 23.56 -20.06
N SER A 181 -25.81 23.74 -21.09
CA SER A 181 -24.87 24.85 -21.17
C SER A 181 -25.65 26.10 -21.54
N THR A 182 -25.82 27.02 -20.61
CA THR A 182 -26.40 28.32 -20.89
C THR A 182 -25.30 29.33 -21.02
N GLY A 183 -25.13 29.86 -22.20
CA GLY A 183 -23.97 30.67 -22.59
C GLY A 183 -23.70 31.94 -21.80
N THR A 184 -24.64 32.53 -21.09
CA THR A 184 -24.42 33.76 -20.32
C THR A 184 -25.56 33.98 -19.32
N THR A 185 -25.23 34.60 -18.20
CA THR A 185 -26.19 35.21 -17.26
C THR A 185 -27.41 34.36 -16.92
N ASN A 186 -27.19 33.23 -16.32
CA ASN A 186 -28.32 32.51 -15.75
C ASN A 186 -28.22 32.46 -14.23
N ASP A 187 -29.18 33.05 -13.56
CA ASP A 187 -29.27 33.06 -12.11
C ASP A 187 -29.44 31.66 -11.51
N THR A 188 -29.77 30.68 -12.35
CA THR A 188 -29.88 29.25 -11.99
C THR A 188 -28.60 28.46 -12.21
N CYS A 189 -27.47 29.10 -12.45
CA CYS A 189 -26.20 28.43 -12.66
C CYS A 189 -25.77 27.67 -11.41
N LEU A 190 -25.66 26.34 -11.54
CA LEU A 190 -25.24 25.42 -10.49
C LEU A 190 -23.73 25.20 -10.43
N ILE A 191 -22.97 26.04 -11.09
CA ILE A 191 -21.51 26.01 -10.94
C ILE A 191 -21.16 26.35 -9.51
N ALA A 192 -20.15 25.68 -9.01
CA ALA A 192 -19.68 25.89 -7.65
C ALA A 192 -19.65 27.42 -7.32
N PRO A 193 -20.14 27.79 -6.18
CA PRO A 193 -20.32 29.21 -5.81
C PRO A 193 -19.01 30.01 -5.78
N PHE A 194 -17.87 29.33 -5.89
CA PHE A 194 -16.53 29.93 -5.86
C PHE A 194 -15.95 30.23 -7.24
N VAL A 195 -16.63 29.84 -8.32
CA VAL A 195 -16.21 30.24 -9.66
C VAL A 195 -16.86 31.58 -9.98
N PRO A 196 -16.08 32.66 -10.05
CA PRO A 196 -16.62 33.93 -10.42
C PRO A 196 -17.19 33.84 -11.83
N ARG A 197 -18.38 34.39 -12.01
CA ARG A 197 -18.97 34.50 -13.34
C ARG A 197 -18.07 35.37 -14.20
N LYS A 198 -18.07 35.13 -15.50
CA LYS A 198 -17.32 35.96 -16.46
C LYS A 198 -17.60 37.44 -16.33
N GLU A 199 -18.80 37.79 -15.97
CA GLU A 199 -19.26 39.17 -15.72
C GLU A 199 -18.69 39.82 -14.45
N VAL A 200 -18.23 39.01 -13.51
CA VAL A 200 -17.62 39.49 -12.25
C VAL A 200 -16.11 39.63 -12.38
N LEU A 201 -15.56 39.13 -13.48
CA LEU A 201 -14.12 39.19 -13.79
C LEU A 201 -13.76 40.39 -14.69
N MET A 202 -14.74 41.24 -15.08
CA MET A 202 -14.50 42.44 -15.86
C MET A 202 -14.37 43.69 -14.97
#